data_fae59317a4615add42364f54992164c7
#
_entry.id   fae59317a4615add42364f54992164c7
#
_cell.length_a   1.000
_cell.length_b   1.000
_cell.length_c   1.000
_cell.angle_alpha   90.00
_cell.angle_beta   90.00
_cell.angle_gamma   90.00
#
_symmetry.space_group_name_H-M   'P 1'
#
loop_
_entity.id
_entity.type
_entity.pdbx_description
1 polymer ?
#
loop_
_entity_poly.entity_id
_entity_poly.type
_entity_poly.pdbx_seq_one_letter_code
_entity_poly.pdbx_strand_id
1 'polypeptide(L)'
;TQTAIELAPEGTGYRAKTRFAKFYNLPELISLFKECADIQTPDMLDLPVPKAEYENVVLESSDYQKDMVSSLAERAEAVRDRRVQPHEDNMLKITNDGRKLALDQRLINPMLPDSPSSKVNSCVEKAFEIWEKTSESRSAQLIFCDLSTPKEIGKTTATLDGETVEAEVFDDV
;
A
#
# COMPACT_ATOMS: atom_id res chain seq x y z
N THR A 1 -19.51 7.35 20.74
CA THR A 1 -19.34 7.76 19.33
C THR A 1 -19.10 9.24 19.24
N GLN A 2 -18.28 9.67 18.30
CA GLN A 2 -18.01 11.07 18.01
C GLN A 2 -18.21 11.30 16.52
N THR A 3 -18.88 12.42 16.17
CA THR A 3 -18.98 12.85 14.79
C THR A 3 -17.78 13.73 14.47
N ALA A 4 -17.02 13.36 13.46
CA ALA A 4 -15.91 14.14 12.94
C ALA A 4 -16.17 14.50 11.48
N ILE A 5 -15.67 15.67 11.08
CA ILE A 5 -15.65 16.07 9.68
C ILE A 5 -14.35 15.55 9.09
N GLU A 6 -14.46 14.73 8.07
CA GLU A 6 -13.32 14.14 7.37
C GLU A 6 -13.41 14.43 5.87
N LEU A 7 -12.25 14.40 5.20
CA LEU A 7 -12.22 14.51 3.76
C LEU A 7 -12.95 13.30 3.15
N ALA A 8 -13.79 13.54 2.18
CA ALA A 8 -14.48 12.47 1.46
C ALA A 8 -13.45 11.62 0.70
N PRO A 9 -13.65 10.30 0.59
CA PRO A 9 -12.70 9.40 -0.08
C PRO A 9 -12.39 9.78 -1.52
N GLU A 10 -13.34 10.40 -2.19
CA GLU A 10 -13.23 10.94 -3.55
C GLU A 10 -12.39 12.23 -3.64
N GLY A 11 -11.96 12.81 -2.51
CA GLY A 11 -11.12 14.00 -2.46
C GLY A 11 -11.85 15.33 -2.76
N THR A 12 -13.13 15.29 -3.05
CA THR A 12 -13.91 16.46 -3.56
C THR A 12 -14.76 17.17 -2.51
N GLY A 13 -14.51 16.94 -1.23
CA GLY A 13 -15.29 17.62 -0.18
C GLY A 13 -15.13 17.01 1.19
N TYR A 14 -15.94 17.50 2.12
CA TYR A 14 -15.95 17.03 3.50
C TYR A 14 -17.27 16.33 3.82
N ARG A 15 -17.19 15.26 4.60
CA ARG A 15 -18.36 14.55 5.11
C ARG A 15 -18.31 14.43 6.63
N ALA A 16 -19.48 14.48 7.26
CA ALA A 16 -19.62 14.16 8.67
C ALA A 16 -19.76 12.65 8.84
N LYS A 17 -18.88 12.03 9.60
CA LYS A 17 -18.94 10.60 9.92
C LYS A 17 -18.87 10.37 11.42
N THR A 18 -19.80 9.59 11.92
CA THR A 18 -19.82 9.18 13.33
C THR A 18 -19.04 7.89 13.48
N ARG A 19 -18.01 7.92 14.32
CA ARG A 19 -17.14 6.77 14.60
C ARG A 19 -17.00 6.53 16.10
N PHE A 20 -16.56 5.33 16.45
CA PHE A 20 -16.00 5.07 17.76
C PHE A 20 -14.67 5.80 17.89
N ALA A 21 -14.67 6.96 18.54
CA ALA A 21 -13.48 7.78 18.70
C ALA A 21 -13.06 7.94 20.16
N LYS A 22 -14.01 7.78 21.10
CA LYS A 22 -13.75 7.88 22.54
C LYS A 22 -14.54 6.81 23.29
N PHE A 23 -13.87 6.21 24.27
CA PHE A 23 -14.51 5.36 25.25
C PHE A 23 -15.05 6.21 26.38
N TYR A 24 -16.23 5.91 26.84
CA TYR A 24 -16.75 6.45 28.08
C TYR A 24 -16.11 5.70 29.25
N ASN A 25 -15.72 6.46 30.29
CA ASN A 25 -15.07 5.89 31.48
C ASN A 25 -13.85 5.00 31.17
N LEU A 26 -12.94 5.51 30.34
CA LEU A 26 -11.72 4.82 29.95
C LEU A 26 -10.86 4.31 31.12
N PRO A 27 -10.71 5.05 32.26
CA PRO A 27 -9.93 4.58 33.39
C PRO A 27 -10.44 3.27 33.99
N GLU A 28 -11.75 3.12 34.13
CA GLU A 28 -12.36 1.90 34.66
C GLU A 28 -12.20 0.73 33.69
N LEU A 29 -12.41 0.98 32.38
CA LEU A 29 -12.19 -0.01 31.35
C LEU A 29 -10.73 -0.52 31.35
N ILE A 30 -9.76 0.37 31.47
CA ILE A 30 -8.34 -0.01 31.54
C ILE A 30 -8.05 -0.77 32.83
N SER A 31 -8.64 -0.39 33.97
CA SER A 31 -8.47 -1.11 35.23
C SER A 31 -8.98 -2.54 35.14
N LEU A 32 -10.19 -2.74 34.59
CA LEU A 32 -10.74 -4.07 34.36
C LEU A 32 -9.89 -4.89 33.37
N PHE A 33 -9.38 -4.24 32.34
CA PHE A 33 -8.52 -4.92 31.35
C PHE A 33 -7.20 -5.39 31.97
N LYS A 34 -6.61 -4.59 32.87
CA LYS A 34 -5.37 -4.93 33.59
C LYS A 34 -5.51 -6.10 34.58
N GLU A 35 -6.74 -6.47 34.97
CA GLU A 35 -6.95 -7.65 35.83
C GLU A 35 -6.72 -8.96 35.07
N CYS A 36 -6.87 -8.96 33.74
CA CYS A 36 -6.72 -10.16 32.92
C CYS A 36 -5.63 -10.04 31.84
N ALA A 37 -5.01 -8.87 31.66
CA ALA A 37 -4.01 -8.62 30.64
C ALA A 37 -2.81 -7.84 31.21
N ASP A 38 -1.60 -8.26 30.82
CA ASP A 38 -0.39 -7.49 31.04
C ASP A 38 -0.23 -6.47 29.90
N ILE A 39 -0.16 -5.18 30.26
CA ILE A 39 -0.02 -4.09 29.30
C ILE A 39 1.41 -3.56 29.40
N GLN A 40 2.18 -3.80 28.36
CA GLN A 40 3.54 -3.26 28.22
C GLN A 40 3.52 -2.13 27.20
N THR A 41 3.90 -0.94 27.63
CA THR A 41 4.10 0.20 26.71
C THR A 41 5.55 0.23 26.22
N PRO A 42 5.84 0.86 25.07
CA PRO A 42 7.22 1.00 24.59
C PRO A 42 8.20 1.55 25.63
N ASP A 43 7.74 2.45 26.49
CA ASP A 43 8.54 3.05 27.56
C ASP A 43 8.89 2.07 28.70
N MET A 44 8.12 1.00 28.85
CA MET A 44 8.35 -0.07 29.83
C MET A 44 9.26 -1.18 29.29
N LEU A 45 9.43 -1.22 27.98
CA LEU A 45 10.25 -2.20 27.29
C LEU A 45 11.59 -1.57 26.96
N ASP A 46 12.66 -2.03 27.61
CA ASP A 46 14.04 -1.62 27.27
C ASP A 46 14.50 -2.36 26.00
N LEU A 47 13.84 -2.05 24.89
CA LEU A 47 14.16 -2.64 23.60
C LEU A 47 15.27 -1.84 22.91
N PRO A 48 16.28 -2.50 22.33
CA PRO A 48 17.31 -1.84 21.54
C PRO A 48 16.70 -1.38 20.19
N VAL A 49 15.93 -0.30 20.23
CA VAL A 49 15.29 0.26 19.02
C VAL A 49 16.30 1.15 18.30
N PRO A 50 16.63 0.88 17.04
CA PRO A 50 17.52 1.73 16.26
C PRO A 50 16.88 3.10 16.03
N LYS A 51 17.72 4.13 15.96
CA LYS A 51 17.27 5.46 15.56
C LYS A 51 16.85 5.41 14.09
N ALA A 52 15.57 5.72 13.83
CA ALA A 52 15.04 5.76 12.48
C ALA A 52 15.23 7.15 11.85
N GLU A 53 15.66 7.16 10.62
CA GLU A 53 15.67 8.35 9.76
C GLU A 53 14.64 8.12 8.64
N TYR A 54 13.78 9.13 8.44
CA TYR A 54 12.67 9.02 7.48
C TYR A 54 12.98 9.89 6.26
N GLU A 55 12.99 9.29 5.09
CA GLU A 55 13.12 9.99 3.81
C GLU A 55 11.85 9.77 2.99
N ASN A 56 11.20 10.86 2.56
CA ASN A 56 10.05 10.80 1.68
C ASN A 56 10.49 11.07 0.25
N VAL A 57 10.39 10.07 -0.61
CA VAL A 57 10.63 10.21 -2.04
C VAL A 57 9.32 10.57 -2.73
N VAL A 58 9.22 11.80 -3.22
CA VAL A 58 8.04 12.31 -3.92
C VAL A 58 8.30 12.28 -5.42
N LEU A 59 7.38 11.68 -6.16
CA LEU A 59 7.48 11.50 -7.61
C LEU A 59 6.39 12.30 -8.31
N GLU A 60 6.69 12.77 -9.50
CA GLU A 60 5.71 13.44 -10.35
C GLU A 60 4.84 12.41 -11.07
N SER A 61 3.53 12.65 -11.07
CA SER A 61 2.58 11.80 -11.77
C SER A 61 2.65 12.00 -13.28
N SER A 62 2.55 10.92 -14.04
CA SER A 62 2.45 10.97 -15.51
C SER A 62 1.12 11.61 -15.95
N ASP A 63 1.04 12.07 -17.19
CA ASP A 63 -0.21 12.64 -17.72
C ASP A 63 -1.32 11.59 -17.77
N TYR A 64 -0.99 10.34 -18.09
CA TYR A 64 -1.94 9.23 -18.00
C TYR A 64 -2.48 9.05 -16.58
N GLN A 65 -1.63 9.15 -15.56
CA GLN A 65 -2.08 9.05 -14.16
C GLN A 65 -3.04 10.19 -13.80
N LYS A 66 -2.79 11.41 -14.28
CA LYS A 66 -3.67 12.57 -14.04
C LYS A 66 -5.04 12.38 -14.68
N ASP A 67 -5.08 11.91 -15.92
CA ASP A 67 -6.33 11.64 -16.64
C ASP A 67 -7.12 10.51 -15.97
N MET A 68 -6.44 9.45 -15.55
CA MET A 68 -7.08 8.34 -14.83
C MET A 68 -7.63 8.76 -13.47
N VAL A 69 -6.95 9.64 -12.73
CA VAL A 69 -7.47 10.19 -11.47
C VAL A 69 -8.78 10.94 -11.71
N SER A 70 -8.88 11.71 -12.78
CA SER A 70 -10.13 12.40 -13.17
C SER A 70 -11.25 11.39 -13.46
N SER A 71 -10.94 10.33 -14.21
CA SER A 71 -11.91 9.24 -14.47
C SER A 71 -12.35 8.52 -13.19
N LEU A 72 -11.41 8.24 -12.26
CA LEU A 72 -11.76 7.64 -10.98
C LEU A 72 -12.66 8.55 -10.14
N ALA A 73 -12.46 9.86 -10.18
CA ALA A 73 -13.32 10.83 -9.49
C ALA A 73 -14.74 10.83 -10.08
N GLU A 74 -14.89 10.82 -11.41
CA GLU A 74 -16.19 10.72 -12.07
C GLU A 74 -16.93 9.42 -11.71
N ARG A 75 -16.21 8.30 -11.69
CA ARG A 75 -16.76 7.01 -11.24
C ARG A 75 -17.23 7.06 -9.80
N ALA A 76 -16.43 7.67 -8.91
CA ALA A 76 -16.78 7.82 -7.50
C ALA A 76 -18.05 8.67 -7.31
N GLU A 77 -18.22 9.73 -8.11
CA GLU A 77 -19.46 10.52 -8.12
C GLU A 77 -20.66 9.70 -8.63
N ALA A 78 -20.49 8.93 -9.69
CA ALA A 78 -21.55 8.07 -10.22
C ALA A 78 -22.02 7.02 -9.19
N VAL A 79 -21.10 6.44 -8.43
CA VAL A 79 -21.42 5.52 -7.33
C VAL A 79 -22.13 6.24 -6.18
N ARG A 80 -21.66 7.42 -5.79
CA ARG A 80 -22.28 8.25 -4.73
C ARG A 80 -23.71 8.62 -5.08
N ASP A 81 -23.94 9.01 -6.32
CA ASP A 81 -25.23 9.43 -6.83
C ASP A 81 -26.17 8.25 -7.20
N ARG A 82 -25.69 7.00 -6.97
CA ARG A 82 -26.41 5.76 -7.29
C ARG A 82 -26.77 5.64 -8.77
N ARG A 83 -25.94 6.20 -9.66
CA ARG A 83 -26.14 6.12 -11.11
C ARG A 83 -25.67 4.79 -11.70
N VAL A 84 -24.87 4.03 -10.94
CA VAL A 84 -24.37 2.69 -11.31
C VAL A 84 -24.76 1.67 -10.26
N GLN A 85 -24.91 0.41 -10.67
CA GLN A 85 -25.24 -0.67 -9.76
C GLN A 85 -23.98 -1.14 -8.99
N PRO A 86 -24.09 -1.56 -7.71
CA PRO A 86 -22.95 -1.97 -6.90
C PRO A 86 -22.13 -3.13 -7.46
N HIS A 87 -22.70 -3.95 -8.33
CA HIS A 87 -22.00 -5.05 -8.99
C HIS A 87 -21.24 -4.60 -10.24
N GLU A 88 -21.62 -3.49 -10.87
CA GLU A 88 -20.94 -2.89 -12.02
C GLU A 88 -19.72 -2.09 -11.54
N ASP A 89 -19.94 -1.15 -10.61
CA ASP A 89 -18.87 -0.35 -9.99
C ASP A 89 -19.21 0.00 -8.54
N ASN A 90 -18.15 0.15 -7.73
CA ASN A 90 -18.29 0.50 -6.32
C ASN A 90 -17.00 1.13 -5.78
N MET A 91 -17.09 1.76 -4.60
CA MET A 91 -15.94 2.46 -3.99
C MET A 91 -14.76 1.55 -3.71
N LEU A 92 -14.99 0.25 -3.42
CA LEU A 92 -13.88 -0.69 -3.19
C LEU A 92 -13.07 -0.93 -4.46
N LYS A 93 -13.77 -1.14 -5.59
CA LYS A 93 -13.14 -1.32 -6.90
C LYS A 93 -12.37 -0.07 -7.31
N ILE A 94 -12.99 1.11 -7.20
CA ILE A 94 -12.37 2.41 -7.51
C ILE A 94 -11.12 2.65 -6.66
N THR A 95 -11.19 2.36 -5.35
CA THR A 95 -10.04 2.51 -4.44
C THR A 95 -8.92 1.54 -4.81
N ASN A 96 -9.23 0.31 -5.20
CA ASN A 96 -8.24 -0.67 -5.64
C ASN A 96 -7.57 -0.22 -6.94
N ASP A 97 -8.35 0.24 -7.92
CA ASP A 97 -7.82 0.80 -9.17
C ASP A 97 -6.90 2.00 -8.89
N GLY A 98 -7.30 2.90 -7.98
CA GLY A 98 -6.46 4.02 -7.56
C GLY A 98 -5.14 3.60 -6.90
N ARG A 99 -5.16 2.55 -6.09
CA ARG A 99 -3.94 1.99 -5.49
C ARG A 99 -3.00 1.39 -6.54
N LYS A 100 -3.55 0.64 -7.49
CA LYS A 100 -2.80 0.07 -8.62
C LYS A 100 -2.17 1.19 -9.46
N LEU A 101 -2.95 2.18 -9.86
CA LEU A 101 -2.49 3.34 -10.62
C LEU A 101 -1.36 4.10 -9.91
N ALA A 102 -1.48 4.26 -8.59
CA ALA A 102 -0.48 4.95 -7.78
C ALA A 102 0.83 4.18 -7.62
N LEU A 103 0.81 2.86 -7.75
CA LEU A 103 2.01 2.03 -7.73
C LEU A 103 2.69 2.00 -9.10
N ASP A 104 1.96 1.53 -10.11
CA ASP A 104 2.42 1.48 -11.48
C ASP A 104 1.23 1.51 -12.45
N GLN A 105 1.29 2.38 -13.46
CA GLN A 105 0.21 2.53 -14.45
C GLN A 105 -0.05 1.26 -15.27
N ARG A 106 0.95 0.39 -15.42
CA ARG A 106 0.84 -0.90 -16.12
C ARG A 106 -0.08 -1.90 -15.42
N LEU A 107 -0.31 -1.74 -14.11
CA LEU A 107 -1.28 -2.56 -13.36
C LEU A 107 -2.74 -2.25 -13.73
N ILE A 108 -2.98 -1.12 -14.39
CA ILE A 108 -4.29 -0.75 -14.94
C ILE A 108 -4.35 -1.10 -16.43
N ASN A 109 -3.30 -0.77 -17.16
CA ASN A 109 -3.20 -1.06 -18.59
C ASN A 109 -1.80 -1.60 -18.94
N PRO A 110 -1.66 -2.93 -19.11
CA PRO A 110 -0.38 -3.57 -19.41
C PRO A 110 0.26 -3.13 -20.73
N MET A 111 -0.50 -2.48 -21.62
CA MET A 111 0.01 -1.98 -22.91
C MET A 111 0.77 -0.66 -22.79
N LEU A 112 0.74 -0.04 -21.61
CA LEU A 112 1.48 1.21 -21.39
C LEU A 112 2.98 0.93 -21.25
N PRO A 113 3.81 1.88 -21.73
CA PRO A 113 5.24 1.79 -21.53
C PRO A 113 5.61 1.92 -20.05
N ASP A 114 6.79 1.42 -19.71
CA ASP A 114 7.38 1.65 -18.39
C ASP A 114 7.60 3.14 -18.18
N SER A 115 7.21 3.63 -17.01
CA SER A 115 7.44 5.03 -16.62
C SER A 115 8.69 5.10 -15.75
N PRO A 116 9.75 5.79 -16.18
CA PRO A 116 10.96 5.96 -15.38
C PRO A 116 10.69 6.57 -14.00
N SER A 117 9.65 7.40 -13.89
CA SER A 117 9.22 8.02 -12.64
C SER A 117 8.19 7.19 -11.86
N SER A 118 8.03 5.89 -12.15
CA SER A 118 7.15 5.03 -11.36
C SER A 118 7.70 4.80 -9.96
N LYS A 119 6.81 4.54 -9.00
CA LYS A 119 7.23 4.21 -7.62
C LYS A 119 8.09 2.95 -7.57
N VAL A 120 7.80 2.00 -8.45
CA VAL A 120 8.57 0.76 -8.55
C VAL A 120 10.00 1.06 -8.96
N ASN A 121 10.20 1.81 -10.06
CA ASN A 121 11.54 2.14 -10.54
C ASN A 121 12.34 2.95 -9.52
N SER A 122 11.73 3.98 -8.92
CA SER A 122 12.40 4.76 -7.87
C SER A 122 12.73 3.94 -6.62
N CYS A 123 11.89 2.97 -6.27
CA CYS A 123 12.20 2.03 -5.17
C CYS A 123 13.41 1.15 -5.52
N VAL A 124 13.48 0.64 -6.74
CA VAL A 124 14.60 -0.17 -7.23
C VAL A 124 15.90 0.65 -7.23
N GLU A 125 15.87 1.88 -7.73
CA GLU A 125 17.03 2.77 -7.73
C GLU A 125 17.52 3.05 -6.30
N LYS A 126 16.63 3.37 -5.38
CA LYS A 126 16.97 3.59 -3.98
C LYS A 126 17.51 2.33 -3.30
N ALA A 127 16.91 1.18 -3.56
CA ALA A 127 17.39 -0.09 -3.04
C ALA A 127 18.80 -0.41 -3.57
N PHE A 128 19.06 -0.13 -4.84
CA PHE A 128 20.39 -0.32 -5.43
C PHE A 128 21.43 0.64 -4.85
N GLU A 129 21.11 1.93 -4.71
CA GLU A 129 21.99 2.92 -4.05
C GLU A 129 22.38 2.49 -2.62
N ILE A 130 21.41 2.02 -1.84
CA ILE A 130 21.65 1.58 -0.47
C ILE A 130 22.51 0.31 -0.48
N TRP A 131 22.21 -0.64 -1.37
CA TRP A 131 22.99 -1.86 -1.52
C TRP A 131 24.45 -1.56 -1.87
N GLU A 132 24.70 -0.65 -2.81
CA GLU A 132 26.06 -0.24 -3.20
C GLU A 132 26.80 0.39 -2.03
N LYS A 133 26.15 1.35 -1.33
CA LYS A 133 26.75 2.03 -0.15
C LYS A 133 27.03 1.10 1.02
N THR A 134 26.25 0.04 1.17
CA THR A 134 26.34 -0.89 2.32
C THR A 134 26.92 -2.25 1.96
N SER A 135 27.46 -2.42 0.76
CA SER A 135 27.99 -3.68 0.26
C SER A 135 29.12 -4.27 1.15
N GLU A 136 29.99 -3.42 1.68
CA GLU A 136 31.05 -3.83 2.58
C GLU A 136 30.51 -4.34 3.93
N SER A 137 29.49 -3.68 4.47
CA SER A 137 28.85 -4.07 5.73
C SER A 137 27.83 -5.20 5.58
N ARG A 138 27.48 -5.57 4.33
CA ARG A 138 26.47 -6.61 3.98
C ARG A 138 25.14 -6.39 4.68
N SER A 139 24.67 -5.16 4.69
CA SER A 139 23.41 -4.78 5.33
C SER A 139 22.22 -5.37 4.58
N ALA A 140 21.20 -5.82 5.32
CA ALA A 140 19.95 -6.30 4.76
C ALA A 140 18.97 -5.13 4.55
N GLN A 141 18.17 -5.22 3.50
CA GLN A 141 17.08 -4.30 3.20
C GLN A 141 15.75 -5.04 3.24
N LEU A 142 14.71 -4.37 3.71
CA LEU A 142 13.34 -4.88 3.72
C LEU A 142 12.47 -3.98 2.85
N ILE A 143 11.84 -4.55 1.84
CA ILE A 143 10.89 -3.86 0.96
C ILE A 143 9.50 -4.40 1.26
N PHE A 144 8.60 -3.52 1.70
CA PHE A 144 7.21 -3.87 1.99
C PHE A 144 6.33 -3.46 0.82
N CYS A 145 5.74 -4.45 0.14
CA CYS A 145 4.79 -4.25 -0.94
C CYS A 145 3.58 -5.17 -0.72
N ASP A 146 2.41 -4.58 -0.55
CA ASP A 146 1.16 -5.30 -0.26
C ASP A 146 0.25 -5.42 -1.49
N LEU A 147 0.70 -4.92 -2.63
CA LEU A 147 -0.05 -4.91 -3.87
C LEU A 147 0.76 -5.60 -4.98
N SER A 148 0.06 -6.37 -5.81
CA SER A 148 0.69 -7.09 -6.94
C SER A 148 1.85 -8.01 -6.53
N THR A 149 1.69 -8.67 -5.40
CA THR A 149 2.62 -9.71 -4.97
C THR A 149 2.43 -10.94 -5.86
N PRO A 150 3.46 -11.41 -6.55
CA PRO A 150 3.37 -12.61 -7.38
C PRO A 150 2.86 -13.81 -6.57
N LYS A 151 1.97 -14.60 -7.16
CA LYS A 151 1.54 -15.87 -6.56
C LYS A 151 2.31 -16.99 -7.21
N GLU A 152 2.88 -17.85 -6.39
CA GLU A 152 3.49 -19.09 -6.85
C GLU A 152 2.40 -19.98 -7.45
N ILE A 153 2.48 -20.27 -8.76
CA ILE A 153 1.57 -21.18 -9.47
C ILE A 153 2.16 -22.58 -9.59
N GLY A 154 3.42 -22.76 -9.34
CA GLY A 154 4.07 -24.07 -9.39
C GLY A 154 5.57 -23.97 -9.56
N LYS A 155 6.17 -25.13 -9.69
CA LYS A 155 7.59 -25.25 -9.98
C LYS A 155 7.76 -25.81 -11.39
N THR A 156 8.67 -25.23 -12.14
CA THR A 156 9.10 -25.76 -13.43
C THR A 156 10.58 -26.09 -13.38
N THR A 157 10.99 -27.03 -14.19
CA THR A 157 12.40 -27.36 -14.35
C THR A 157 12.93 -26.70 -15.62
N ALA A 158 13.94 -25.88 -15.49
CA ALA A 158 14.67 -25.29 -16.60
C ALA A 158 16.09 -25.90 -16.68
N THR A 159 16.55 -26.18 -17.89
CA THR A 159 17.91 -26.64 -18.09
C THR A 159 18.75 -25.46 -18.55
N LEU A 160 19.67 -25.02 -17.70
CA LEU A 160 20.65 -23.98 -18.00
C LEU A 160 22.03 -24.62 -17.99
N ASP A 161 22.78 -24.47 -19.08
CA ASP A 161 24.16 -25.00 -19.23
C ASP A 161 24.34 -26.49 -18.93
N GLY A 162 23.27 -27.28 -19.16
CA GLY A 162 23.30 -28.74 -18.94
C GLY A 162 22.94 -29.17 -17.51
N GLU A 163 22.71 -28.25 -16.60
CA GLU A 163 22.19 -28.52 -15.26
C GLU A 163 20.67 -28.23 -15.21
N THR A 164 19.95 -29.14 -14.56
CA THR A 164 18.52 -29.00 -14.35
C THR A 164 18.29 -28.20 -13.06
N VAL A 165 17.74 -26.98 -13.18
CA VAL A 165 17.42 -26.11 -12.06
C VAL A 165 15.90 -26.05 -11.88
N GLU A 166 15.43 -26.24 -10.65
CA GLU A 166 14.03 -25.96 -10.31
C GLU A 166 13.82 -24.45 -10.23
N ALA A 167 12.90 -23.94 -11.02
CA ALA A 167 12.47 -22.54 -10.98
C ALA A 167 11.03 -22.46 -10.50
N GLU A 168 10.76 -21.51 -9.61
CA GLU A 168 9.40 -21.17 -9.19
C GLU A 168 8.73 -20.36 -10.30
N VAL A 169 7.52 -20.73 -10.66
CA VAL A 169 6.71 -20.01 -11.65
C VAL A 169 5.68 -19.17 -10.89
N PHE A 170 5.67 -17.89 -11.17
CA PHE A 170 4.72 -16.94 -10.59
C PHE A 170 3.70 -16.51 -11.62
N ASP A 171 2.48 -16.23 -11.15
CA ASP A 171 1.44 -15.64 -11.98
C ASP A 171 1.78 -14.16 -12.21
N ASP A 172 1.82 -13.75 -13.46
CA ASP A 172 1.94 -12.33 -13.82
C ASP A 172 0.57 -11.66 -13.57
N VAL A 173 0.43 -11.07 -12.37
CA VAL A 173 -0.80 -10.38 -11.94
C VAL A 173 -0.83 -8.93 -12.43
#